data_b3b3c7879a1c92e9f537eea0ee369139
#
_entry.id   b3b3c7879a1c92e9f537eea0ee369139
#
_cell.length_a   1.000
_cell.length_b   1.000
_cell.length_c   1.000
_cell.angle_alpha   90.00
_cell.angle_beta   90.00
_cell.angle_gamma   90.00
#
_symmetry.space_group_name_H-M   'P 1'
#
loop_
_entity.id
_entity.type
_entity.pdbx_description
1 polymer ?
#
loop_
_entity_poly.entity_id
_entity_poly.type
_entity_poly.pdbx_seq_one_letter_code
_entity_poly.pdbx_strand_id
1 'polypeptide(L)'
;MLDQGGNAVDAAIAAAFAVSVVEPYASGIHGGGSALIADRDGQTEAVDYREVVAQDGQIPASNTGIPGFVAGMAELHEQRGTLEWAELLAPAVEMAEGGVPVTETFVQRRDAGGAAATSGLAQFAPGGIPVQVGDEIVQDDLAATFRTLQDQGPESFYTGELAGLLSSEVDGIDEASLDAYSVQHNEPPQGMVGDYEIVSSAAALPGVALIRMMQNLDNGGISEVDPNSVEHIRRVSEEWAGAEQIAQTELGDTDFVDVDYDAILGNGSGSGNADGEKEPLAMGTLRPVTARTWISRGTPRTSRWWTETARWCR
;
A
#
# COMPACT_ATOMS: atom_id res chain seq x y z
N MET A 1 1.19 -13.63 -18.49
CA MET A 1 1.78 -12.37 -18.95
C MET A 1 3.19 -12.56 -19.52
N LEU A 2 4.21 -12.96 -18.74
CA LEU A 2 5.58 -13.08 -19.26
C LEU A 2 5.71 -14.06 -20.43
N ASP A 3 5.07 -15.24 -20.35
CA ASP A 3 5.06 -16.23 -21.44
C ASP A 3 4.30 -15.79 -22.70
N GLN A 4 3.49 -14.75 -22.57
CA GLN A 4 2.72 -14.13 -23.67
C GLN A 4 3.46 -12.96 -24.32
N GLY A 5 4.70 -12.70 -23.90
CA GLY A 5 5.54 -11.64 -24.41
C GLY A 5 5.41 -10.30 -23.66
N GLY A 6 4.67 -10.27 -22.57
CA GLY A 6 4.60 -9.13 -21.67
C GLY A 6 5.88 -8.93 -20.87
N ASN A 7 6.04 -7.76 -20.30
CA ASN A 7 7.16 -7.39 -19.45
C ASN A 7 6.82 -7.50 -17.94
N ALA A 8 7.74 -7.06 -17.08
CA ALA A 8 7.57 -7.11 -15.63
C ALA A 8 6.39 -6.21 -15.15
N VAL A 9 6.14 -5.09 -15.83
CA VAL A 9 5.05 -4.17 -15.49
C VAL A 9 3.70 -4.81 -15.85
N ASP A 10 3.57 -5.42 -17.03
CA ASP A 10 2.37 -6.19 -17.40
C ASP A 10 2.05 -7.27 -16.37
N ALA A 11 3.08 -8.02 -15.95
CA ALA A 11 2.93 -9.06 -14.96
C ALA A 11 2.52 -8.52 -13.58
N ALA A 12 3.08 -7.37 -13.17
CA ALA A 12 2.76 -6.72 -11.91
C ALA A 12 1.31 -6.19 -11.89
N ILE A 13 0.86 -5.56 -12.99
CA ILE A 13 -0.53 -5.09 -13.13
C ILE A 13 -1.51 -6.26 -13.04
N ALA A 14 -1.29 -7.31 -13.83
CA ALA A 14 -2.15 -8.48 -13.80
C ALA A 14 -2.18 -9.15 -12.42
N ALA A 15 -1.03 -9.24 -11.73
CA ALA A 15 -0.96 -9.75 -10.37
C ALA A 15 -1.72 -8.85 -9.38
N ALA A 16 -1.62 -7.53 -9.50
CA ALA A 16 -2.31 -6.59 -8.62
C ALA A 16 -3.84 -6.71 -8.73
N PHE A 17 -4.38 -6.83 -9.95
CA PHE A 17 -5.81 -7.12 -10.16
C PHE A 17 -6.21 -8.51 -9.62
N ALA A 18 -5.39 -9.55 -9.84
CA ALA A 18 -5.65 -10.88 -9.31
C ALA A 18 -5.65 -10.91 -7.78
N VAL A 19 -4.71 -10.20 -7.12
CA VAL A 19 -4.65 -10.08 -5.66
C VAL A 19 -5.90 -9.43 -5.10
N SER A 20 -6.51 -8.47 -5.80
CA SER A 20 -7.77 -7.85 -5.37
C SER A 20 -8.94 -8.84 -5.30
N VAL A 21 -8.89 -9.94 -6.06
CA VAL A 21 -9.88 -11.04 -6.01
C VAL A 21 -9.62 -11.98 -4.86
N VAL A 22 -8.35 -12.39 -4.67
CA VAL A 22 -7.99 -13.46 -3.72
C VAL A 22 -7.76 -12.94 -2.29
N GLU A 23 -7.44 -11.66 -2.15
CA GLU A 23 -7.18 -11.00 -0.86
C GLU A 23 -8.08 -9.76 -0.62
N PRO A 24 -9.41 -9.87 -0.75
CA PRO A 24 -10.32 -8.72 -0.64
C PRO A 24 -10.30 -8.05 0.74
N TYR A 25 -9.62 -8.64 1.70
CA TYR A 25 -9.39 -8.09 3.04
C TYR A 25 -8.18 -7.15 3.14
N ALA A 26 -7.34 -7.10 2.12
CA ALA A 26 -6.09 -6.33 2.13
C ALA A 26 -5.83 -5.56 0.82
N SER A 27 -6.41 -6.00 -0.28
CA SER A 27 -6.23 -5.42 -1.61
C SER A 27 -7.57 -5.20 -2.30
N GLY A 28 -7.67 -4.18 -3.14
CA GLY A 28 -8.89 -3.90 -3.88
C GLY A 28 -8.72 -2.72 -4.82
N ILE A 29 -9.58 -2.67 -5.85
CA ILE A 29 -9.56 -1.59 -6.85
C ILE A 29 -9.98 -0.22 -6.30
N HIS A 30 -10.54 -0.20 -5.11
CA HIS A 30 -10.95 1.02 -4.40
C HIS A 30 -9.88 1.48 -3.40
N GLY A 31 -8.72 0.87 -3.42
CA GLY A 31 -7.56 1.25 -2.63
C GLY A 31 -6.57 2.10 -3.43
N GLY A 32 -5.35 2.08 -2.97
CA GLY A 32 -4.22 2.70 -3.63
C GLY A 32 -2.93 1.96 -3.30
N GLY A 33 -1.81 2.58 -3.61
CA GLY A 33 -0.51 1.98 -3.37
C GLY A 33 0.63 2.79 -3.93
N SER A 34 1.77 2.14 -4.05
CA SER A 34 2.93 2.69 -4.75
C SER A 34 3.68 1.59 -5.49
N ALA A 35 4.38 1.99 -6.56
CA ALA A 35 5.28 1.13 -7.28
C ALA A 35 6.69 1.73 -7.26
N LEU A 36 7.69 0.88 -7.03
CA LEU A 36 9.09 1.22 -7.24
C LEU A 36 9.55 0.46 -8.48
N ILE A 37 10.00 1.19 -9.48
CA ILE A 37 10.43 0.64 -10.75
C ILE A 37 11.93 0.85 -10.89
N ALA A 38 12.64 -0.21 -11.24
CA ALA A 38 14.03 -0.13 -11.62
C ALA A 38 14.19 -0.63 -13.05
N ASP A 39 14.81 0.16 -13.90
CA ASP A 39 15.15 -0.26 -15.25
C ASP A 39 16.48 -1.03 -15.31
N ARG A 40 16.84 -1.49 -16.50
CA ARG A 40 18.06 -2.27 -16.70
C ARG A 40 19.35 -1.45 -16.51
N ASP A 41 19.24 -0.15 -16.62
CA ASP A 41 20.35 0.79 -16.48
C ASP A 41 20.51 1.27 -15.03
N GLY A 42 19.64 0.75 -14.12
CA GLY A 42 19.64 1.08 -12.69
C GLY A 42 18.95 2.39 -12.36
N GLN A 43 18.25 3.00 -13.32
CA GLN A 43 17.42 4.16 -13.01
C GLN A 43 16.16 3.69 -12.25
N THR A 44 15.81 4.42 -11.21
CA THR A 44 14.68 4.10 -10.34
C THR A 44 13.67 5.23 -10.31
N GLU A 45 12.42 4.87 -10.22
CA GLU A 45 11.28 5.77 -10.16
C GLU A 45 10.28 5.24 -9.14
N ALA A 46 9.69 6.14 -8.35
CA ALA A 46 8.58 5.83 -7.47
C ALA A 46 7.29 6.42 -8.03
N VAL A 47 6.30 5.58 -8.26
CA VAL A 47 4.96 5.97 -8.68
C VAL A 47 4.03 5.83 -7.49
N ASP A 48 3.41 6.93 -7.08
CA ASP A 48 2.50 6.98 -5.94
C ASP A 48 1.05 7.13 -6.44
N TYR A 49 0.24 6.14 -6.14
CA TYR A 49 -1.18 6.08 -6.44
C TYR A 49 -2.00 5.76 -5.20
N ARG A 50 -1.56 6.29 -4.04
CA ARG A 50 -2.32 6.15 -2.78
C ARG A 50 -3.64 6.91 -2.85
N GLU A 51 -4.55 6.55 -1.95
CA GLU A 51 -5.81 7.27 -1.76
C GLU A 51 -5.55 8.69 -1.29
N VAL A 52 -6.34 9.63 -1.80
CA VAL A 52 -6.28 11.03 -1.41
C VAL A 52 -7.58 11.49 -0.77
N VAL A 53 -7.53 12.58 -0.02
CA VAL A 53 -8.74 13.23 0.52
C VAL A 53 -9.51 13.88 -0.62
N ALA A 54 -10.85 13.85 -0.57
CA ALA A 54 -11.69 14.55 -1.54
C ALA A 54 -11.35 16.05 -1.62
N GLN A 55 -11.65 16.69 -2.76
CA GLN A 55 -11.29 18.09 -3.04
C GLN A 55 -11.81 19.11 -2.00
N ASP A 56 -12.91 18.78 -1.33
CA ASP A 56 -13.46 19.64 -0.27
C ASP A 56 -12.64 19.59 1.03
N GLY A 57 -11.62 18.73 1.11
CA GLY A 57 -10.75 18.55 2.26
C GLY A 57 -11.43 17.86 3.45
N GLN A 58 -12.65 17.33 3.27
CA GLN A 58 -13.36 16.66 4.35
C GLN A 58 -13.03 15.18 4.39
N ILE A 59 -12.77 14.67 5.58
CA ILE A 59 -12.61 13.24 5.82
C ILE A 59 -13.95 12.71 6.33
N PRO A 60 -14.66 11.87 5.57
CA PRO A 60 -15.93 11.32 5.99
C PRO A 60 -15.79 10.43 7.23
N ALA A 61 -16.88 10.17 7.95
CA ALA A 61 -16.87 9.33 9.14
C ALA A 61 -16.41 7.89 8.85
N SER A 62 -16.56 7.46 7.60
CA SER A 62 -16.03 6.20 7.06
C SER A 62 -14.50 6.17 6.94
N ASN A 63 -13.83 7.32 6.90
CA ASN A 63 -12.45 7.53 6.50
C ASN A 63 -12.17 7.04 5.05
N THR A 64 -13.15 7.15 4.18
CA THR A 64 -13.01 6.82 2.76
C THR A 64 -12.19 7.91 2.09
N GLY A 65 -11.22 7.52 1.25
CA GLY A 65 -10.47 8.39 0.37
C GLY A 65 -10.85 8.15 -1.09
N ILE A 66 -10.44 9.05 -1.96
CA ILE A 66 -10.55 8.90 -3.41
C ILE A 66 -9.54 7.83 -3.84
N PRO A 67 -9.97 6.73 -4.46
CA PRO A 67 -9.10 5.61 -4.78
C PRO A 67 -8.14 5.90 -5.93
N GLY A 68 -6.91 5.43 -5.80
CA GLY A 68 -5.86 5.62 -6.79
C GLY A 68 -5.43 4.36 -7.54
N PHE A 69 -5.86 3.18 -7.11
CA PHE A 69 -5.37 1.91 -7.65
C PHE A 69 -5.51 1.80 -9.16
N VAL A 70 -6.71 2.05 -9.69
CA VAL A 70 -6.97 1.89 -11.14
C VAL A 70 -6.15 2.91 -11.95
N ALA A 71 -6.04 4.16 -11.48
CA ALA A 71 -5.19 5.18 -12.12
C ALA A 71 -3.72 4.78 -12.11
N GLY A 72 -3.22 4.27 -10.97
CA GLY A 72 -1.85 3.79 -10.87
C GLY A 72 -1.54 2.65 -11.84
N MET A 73 -2.46 1.68 -11.96
CA MET A 73 -2.29 0.59 -12.93
C MET A 73 -2.36 1.08 -14.37
N ALA A 74 -3.23 2.04 -14.67
CA ALA A 74 -3.34 2.68 -15.99
C ALA A 74 -2.07 3.45 -16.34
N GLU A 75 -1.55 4.26 -15.43
CA GLU A 75 -0.31 5.02 -15.59
C GLU A 75 0.89 4.10 -15.87
N LEU A 76 1.04 3.03 -15.09
CA LEU A 76 2.08 2.03 -15.30
C LEU A 76 1.95 1.34 -16.66
N HIS A 77 0.73 1.04 -17.07
CA HIS A 77 0.44 0.43 -18.38
C HIS A 77 0.77 1.38 -19.52
N GLU A 78 0.32 2.64 -19.47
CA GLU A 78 0.55 3.63 -20.52
C GLU A 78 2.04 3.88 -20.75
N GLN A 79 2.80 4.00 -19.66
CA GLN A 79 4.23 4.31 -19.74
C GLN A 79 5.10 3.12 -20.13
N ARG A 80 4.76 1.91 -19.68
CA ARG A 80 5.67 0.76 -19.70
C ARG A 80 5.01 -0.56 -20.10
N GLY A 81 3.69 -0.60 -20.26
CA GLY A 81 2.98 -1.81 -20.69
C GLY A 81 3.30 -2.21 -22.12
N THR A 82 3.17 -3.50 -22.42
CA THR A 82 3.42 -4.09 -23.73
C THR A 82 2.21 -4.86 -24.25
N LEU A 83 1.43 -5.45 -23.34
CA LEU A 83 0.20 -6.17 -23.67
C LEU A 83 -0.99 -5.21 -23.62
N GLU A 84 -2.08 -5.60 -24.28
CA GLU A 84 -3.30 -4.82 -24.23
C GLU A 84 -3.90 -4.77 -22.82
N TRP A 85 -4.45 -3.64 -22.41
CA TRP A 85 -5.04 -3.45 -21.08
C TRP A 85 -6.03 -4.55 -20.69
N ALA A 86 -6.93 -4.91 -21.62
CA ALA A 86 -7.94 -5.94 -21.40
C ALA A 86 -7.32 -7.32 -21.10
N GLU A 87 -6.15 -7.64 -21.66
CA GLU A 87 -5.46 -8.89 -21.43
C GLU A 87 -4.90 -8.98 -20.00
N LEU A 88 -4.50 -7.83 -19.42
CA LEU A 88 -3.97 -7.76 -18.06
C LEU A 88 -5.05 -8.03 -17.00
N LEU A 89 -6.29 -7.68 -17.28
CA LEU A 89 -7.41 -7.90 -16.37
C LEU A 89 -8.04 -9.30 -16.53
N ALA A 90 -7.81 -9.98 -17.66
CA ALA A 90 -8.45 -11.27 -17.95
C ALA A 90 -8.29 -12.33 -16.85
N PRO A 91 -7.11 -12.54 -16.24
CA PRO A 91 -6.97 -13.50 -15.14
C PRO A 91 -7.81 -13.15 -13.90
N ALA A 92 -7.94 -11.86 -13.58
CA ALA A 92 -8.75 -11.42 -12.45
C ALA A 92 -10.25 -11.62 -12.71
N VAL A 93 -10.72 -11.38 -13.95
CA VAL A 93 -12.09 -11.69 -14.38
C VAL A 93 -12.37 -13.18 -14.23
N GLU A 94 -11.49 -14.04 -14.78
CA GLU A 94 -11.63 -15.49 -14.70
C GLU A 94 -11.69 -15.99 -13.24
N MET A 95 -10.84 -15.45 -12.37
CA MET A 95 -10.84 -15.80 -10.95
C MET A 95 -12.12 -15.33 -10.23
N ALA A 96 -12.59 -14.14 -10.53
CA ALA A 96 -13.79 -13.58 -9.88
C ALA A 96 -15.06 -14.35 -10.30
N GLU A 97 -15.19 -14.74 -11.56
CA GLU A 97 -16.32 -15.52 -12.09
C GLU A 97 -16.22 -17.02 -11.74
N GLY A 98 -15.02 -17.59 -11.87
CA GLY A 98 -14.79 -19.01 -11.66
C GLY A 98 -14.76 -19.42 -10.19
N GLY A 99 -14.61 -18.45 -9.31
CA GLY A 99 -14.42 -18.65 -7.88
C GLY A 99 -12.97 -18.91 -7.49
N VAL A 100 -12.65 -18.51 -6.27
CA VAL A 100 -11.33 -18.73 -5.65
C VAL A 100 -11.49 -19.47 -4.32
N PRO A 101 -10.57 -20.38 -3.98
CA PRO A 101 -10.69 -21.14 -2.75
C PRO A 101 -10.46 -20.25 -1.53
N VAL A 102 -11.29 -20.43 -0.52
CA VAL A 102 -11.14 -19.78 0.79
C VAL A 102 -9.92 -20.34 1.49
N THR A 103 -8.96 -19.47 1.80
CA THR A 103 -7.73 -19.85 2.51
C THR A 103 -7.88 -19.68 4.03
N GLU A 104 -6.97 -20.31 4.78
CA GLU A 104 -6.89 -20.12 6.22
C GLU A 104 -6.62 -18.65 6.59
N THR A 105 -5.76 -17.97 5.82
CA THR A 105 -5.48 -16.55 5.98
C THR A 105 -6.74 -15.69 5.80
N PHE A 106 -7.55 -15.98 4.79
CA PHE A 106 -8.82 -15.30 4.58
C PHE A 106 -9.71 -15.43 5.83
N VAL A 107 -9.91 -16.65 6.33
CA VAL A 107 -10.76 -16.90 7.52
C VAL A 107 -10.22 -16.15 8.73
N GLN A 108 -8.91 -16.23 8.99
CA GLN A 108 -8.28 -15.51 10.12
C GLN A 108 -8.47 -13.99 10.01
N ARG A 109 -8.29 -13.41 8.83
CA ARG A 109 -8.47 -11.96 8.60
C ARG A 109 -9.93 -11.54 8.77
N ARG A 110 -10.86 -12.30 8.19
CA ARG A 110 -12.30 -12.08 8.37
C ARG A 110 -12.69 -12.13 9.84
N ASP A 111 -12.27 -13.15 10.58
CA ASP A 111 -12.62 -13.34 11.99
C ASP A 111 -12.00 -12.24 12.87
N ALA A 112 -10.80 -11.77 12.53
CA ALA A 112 -10.19 -10.61 13.19
C ALA A 112 -10.99 -9.31 12.95
N GLY A 113 -11.64 -9.16 11.81
CA GLY A 113 -12.54 -8.05 11.47
C GLY A 113 -13.91 -8.12 12.20
N GLY A 114 -14.24 -9.26 12.76
CA GLY A 114 -15.49 -9.52 13.46
C GLY A 114 -16.68 -9.77 12.54
N ALA A 115 -17.83 -10.10 13.11
CA ALA A 115 -19.04 -10.48 12.37
C ALA A 115 -19.56 -9.36 11.44
N ALA A 116 -19.24 -8.10 11.71
CA ALA A 116 -19.63 -6.96 10.88
C ALA A 116 -18.86 -6.92 9.55
N ALA A 117 -17.69 -7.53 9.49
CA ALA A 117 -16.81 -7.47 8.30
C ALA A 117 -17.46 -8.05 7.04
N THR A 118 -18.26 -9.11 7.17
CA THR A 118 -18.96 -9.76 6.06
C THR A 118 -20.47 -9.63 6.11
N SER A 119 -21.00 -8.80 7.03
CA SER A 119 -22.43 -8.62 7.19
C SER A 119 -23.06 -8.00 5.95
N GLY A 120 -24.00 -8.70 5.36
CA GLY A 120 -24.71 -8.28 4.16
C GLY A 120 -23.95 -8.52 2.85
N LEU A 121 -22.84 -9.25 2.87
CA LEU A 121 -22.05 -9.60 1.72
C LEU A 121 -22.26 -11.08 1.39
N ALA A 122 -23.17 -11.34 0.45
CA ALA A 122 -23.60 -12.69 0.13
C ALA A 122 -22.45 -13.58 -0.36
N GLN A 123 -21.49 -13.01 -1.07
CA GLN A 123 -20.31 -13.75 -1.59
C GLN A 123 -19.40 -14.28 -0.46
N PHE A 124 -19.34 -13.60 0.69
CA PHE A 124 -18.52 -14.03 1.84
C PHE A 124 -19.34 -14.71 2.96
N ALA A 125 -20.66 -14.60 2.89
CA ALA A 125 -21.58 -15.23 3.83
C ALA A 125 -22.89 -15.65 3.12
N PRO A 126 -22.86 -16.63 2.22
CA PRO A 126 -24.03 -17.09 1.50
C PRO A 126 -25.08 -17.61 2.47
N GLY A 127 -26.32 -17.09 2.35
CA GLY A 127 -27.40 -17.42 3.29
C GLY A 127 -27.15 -16.97 4.73
N GLY A 128 -26.21 -16.05 4.96
CA GLY A 128 -25.82 -15.56 6.28
C GLY A 128 -24.81 -16.45 7.02
N ILE A 129 -24.30 -17.49 6.38
CA ILE A 129 -23.30 -18.41 6.94
C ILE A 129 -21.93 -18.03 6.34
N PRO A 130 -20.96 -17.60 7.17
CA PRO A 130 -19.63 -17.25 6.67
C PRO A 130 -18.92 -18.45 6.02
N VAL A 131 -18.31 -18.21 4.87
CA VAL A 131 -17.52 -19.23 4.15
C VAL A 131 -16.39 -19.77 5.02
N GLN A 132 -16.03 -21.05 4.82
CA GLN A 132 -15.00 -21.76 5.56
C GLN A 132 -13.84 -22.14 4.64
N VAL A 133 -12.72 -22.52 5.23
CA VAL A 133 -11.55 -23.01 4.46
C VAL A 133 -11.97 -24.16 3.54
N GLY A 134 -11.67 -24.03 2.26
CA GLY A 134 -12.00 -24.98 1.21
C GLY A 134 -13.33 -24.72 0.50
N ASP A 135 -14.16 -23.77 0.99
CA ASP A 135 -15.26 -23.23 0.19
C ASP A 135 -14.72 -22.39 -0.96
N GLU A 136 -15.57 -22.06 -1.92
CA GLU A 136 -15.24 -21.13 -3.01
C GLU A 136 -15.95 -19.80 -2.83
N ILE A 137 -15.27 -18.71 -3.17
CA ILE A 137 -15.84 -17.36 -3.24
C ILE A 137 -15.94 -16.96 -4.72
N VAL A 138 -17.17 -16.76 -5.19
CA VAL A 138 -17.47 -16.18 -6.50
C VAL A 138 -17.85 -14.71 -6.30
N GLN A 139 -17.31 -13.83 -7.14
CA GLN A 139 -17.47 -12.38 -7.03
C GLN A 139 -17.98 -11.80 -8.35
N ASP A 140 -19.24 -12.15 -8.72
CA ASP A 140 -19.84 -11.76 -10.01
C ASP A 140 -19.84 -10.25 -10.25
N ASP A 141 -20.14 -9.47 -9.20
CA ASP A 141 -20.17 -8.00 -9.30
C ASP A 141 -18.78 -7.40 -9.54
N LEU A 142 -17.75 -7.96 -8.89
CA LEU A 142 -16.36 -7.57 -9.13
C LEU A 142 -15.92 -7.95 -10.55
N ALA A 143 -16.31 -9.12 -11.02
CA ALA A 143 -16.06 -9.55 -12.39
C ALA A 143 -16.73 -8.60 -13.41
N ALA A 144 -17.97 -8.18 -13.14
CA ALA A 144 -18.66 -7.20 -13.99
C ALA A 144 -17.94 -5.85 -14.02
N THR A 145 -17.43 -5.39 -12.87
CA THR A 145 -16.60 -4.18 -12.77
C THR A 145 -15.33 -4.31 -13.60
N PHE A 146 -14.61 -5.44 -13.51
CA PHE A 146 -13.42 -5.67 -14.33
C PHE A 146 -13.74 -5.73 -15.83
N ARG A 147 -14.87 -6.29 -16.22
CA ARG A 147 -15.32 -6.27 -17.63
C ARG A 147 -15.60 -4.85 -18.11
N THR A 148 -16.20 -4.01 -17.28
CA THR A 148 -16.37 -2.60 -17.60
C THR A 148 -15.02 -1.90 -17.82
N LEU A 149 -14.03 -2.17 -16.94
CA LEU A 149 -12.67 -1.65 -17.11
C LEU A 149 -11.96 -2.20 -18.34
N GLN A 150 -12.22 -3.47 -18.74
CA GLN A 150 -11.69 -4.05 -19.99
C GLN A 150 -12.28 -3.37 -21.24
N ASP A 151 -13.60 -3.16 -21.24
CA ASP A 151 -14.35 -2.72 -22.41
C ASP A 151 -14.30 -1.20 -22.60
N GLN A 152 -14.33 -0.44 -21.50
CA GLN A 152 -14.43 1.02 -21.51
C GLN A 152 -13.13 1.73 -21.13
N GLY A 153 -12.13 0.98 -20.68
CA GLY A 153 -10.86 1.53 -20.21
C GLY A 153 -10.88 2.01 -18.74
N PRO A 154 -9.70 2.35 -18.19
CA PRO A 154 -9.55 2.81 -16.82
C PRO A 154 -10.28 4.14 -16.53
N GLU A 155 -10.50 4.98 -17.53
CA GLU A 155 -11.22 6.26 -17.41
C GLU A 155 -12.66 6.06 -16.92
N SER A 156 -13.28 4.90 -17.19
CA SER A 156 -14.62 4.58 -16.72
C SER A 156 -14.75 4.61 -15.20
N PHE A 157 -13.62 4.42 -14.48
CA PHE A 157 -13.56 4.45 -13.02
C PHE A 157 -13.57 5.87 -12.46
N TYR A 158 -13.06 6.86 -13.20
CA TYR A 158 -12.88 8.23 -12.73
C TYR A 158 -13.88 9.24 -13.34
N THR A 159 -14.32 9.01 -14.57
CA THR A 159 -15.21 9.94 -15.29
C THR A 159 -16.40 9.26 -15.99
N GLY A 160 -16.48 7.92 -15.89
CA GLY A 160 -17.47 7.13 -16.61
C GLY A 160 -18.55 6.48 -15.73
N GLU A 161 -19.01 5.32 -16.16
CA GLU A 161 -20.10 4.58 -15.51
C GLU A 161 -19.75 4.21 -14.06
N LEU A 162 -18.52 3.77 -13.82
CA LEU A 162 -18.06 3.36 -12.49
C LEU A 162 -17.93 4.56 -11.56
N ALA A 163 -17.53 5.73 -12.05
CA ALA A 163 -17.50 6.96 -11.25
C ALA A 163 -18.89 7.33 -10.73
N GLY A 164 -19.91 7.24 -11.59
CA GLY A 164 -21.30 7.50 -11.21
C GLY A 164 -21.81 6.51 -10.14
N LEU A 165 -21.46 5.23 -10.24
CA LEU A 165 -21.75 4.23 -9.21
C LEU A 165 -21.06 4.57 -7.89
N LEU A 166 -19.76 4.84 -7.95
CA LEU A 166 -18.95 5.18 -6.79
C LEU A 166 -19.53 6.37 -6.02
N SER A 167 -19.82 7.46 -6.71
CA SER A 167 -20.34 8.68 -6.09
C SER A 167 -21.76 8.51 -5.51
N SER A 168 -22.57 7.59 -6.08
CA SER A 168 -23.91 7.34 -5.58
C SER A 168 -23.99 6.43 -4.36
N GLU A 169 -23.04 5.50 -4.23
CA GLU A 169 -23.09 4.43 -3.24
C GLU A 169 -22.12 4.66 -2.06
N VAL A 170 -21.10 5.52 -2.22
CA VAL A 170 -20.05 5.71 -1.22
C VAL A 170 -20.04 7.11 -0.66
N ASP A 171 -20.26 7.21 0.64
CA ASP A 171 -20.14 8.47 1.37
C ASP A 171 -18.69 8.97 1.34
N GLY A 172 -18.50 10.22 0.92
CA GLY A 172 -17.19 10.87 0.82
C GLY A 172 -16.49 10.69 -0.53
N ILE A 173 -17.14 10.05 -1.52
CA ILE A 173 -16.66 10.04 -2.90
C ILE A 173 -17.62 10.86 -3.77
N ASP A 174 -17.10 11.80 -4.52
CA ASP A 174 -17.83 12.58 -5.51
C ASP A 174 -17.12 12.53 -6.87
N GLU A 175 -17.89 12.72 -7.95
CA GLU A 175 -17.38 12.64 -9.32
C GLU A 175 -16.29 13.69 -9.59
N ALA A 176 -16.36 14.88 -9.01
CA ALA A 176 -15.38 15.93 -9.25
C ALA A 176 -14.02 15.56 -8.61
N SER A 177 -14.05 14.95 -7.42
CA SER A 177 -12.84 14.46 -6.76
C SER A 177 -12.24 13.24 -7.47
N LEU A 178 -13.07 12.37 -8.04
CA LEU A 178 -12.61 11.27 -8.89
C LEU A 178 -11.92 11.80 -10.15
N ASP A 179 -12.58 12.71 -10.90
CA ASP A 179 -12.04 13.31 -12.13
C ASP A 179 -10.72 14.07 -11.91
N ALA A 180 -10.54 14.64 -10.72
CA ALA A 180 -9.34 15.38 -10.36
C ALA A 180 -8.19 14.50 -9.83
N TYR A 181 -8.42 13.20 -9.65
CA TYR A 181 -7.37 12.31 -9.15
C TYR A 181 -6.19 12.24 -10.14
N SER A 182 -4.98 12.31 -9.62
CA SER A 182 -3.76 12.15 -10.41
C SER A 182 -2.72 11.31 -9.67
N VAL A 183 -2.03 10.47 -10.44
CA VAL A 183 -0.89 9.69 -9.97
C VAL A 183 0.32 10.61 -9.81
N GLN A 184 1.10 10.42 -8.76
CA GLN A 184 2.30 11.21 -8.49
C GLN A 184 3.57 10.42 -8.86
N HIS A 185 4.54 11.12 -9.46
CA HIS A 185 5.85 10.59 -9.77
C HIS A 185 6.87 11.23 -8.86
N ASN A 186 7.58 10.41 -8.09
CA ASN A 186 8.50 10.87 -7.09
C ASN A 186 9.90 10.29 -7.32
N GLU A 187 10.92 11.05 -6.97
CA GLU A 187 12.28 10.52 -6.86
C GLU A 187 12.37 9.69 -5.56
N PRO A 188 12.68 8.39 -5.67
CA PRO A 188 12.75 7.54 -4.48
C PRO A 188 13.99 7.84 -3.65
N PRO A 189 13.90 7.81 -2.31
CA PRO A 189 15.08 7.90 -1.46
C PRO A 189 16.01 6.71 -1.71
N GLN A 190 17.31 7.00 -1.72
CA GLN A 190 18.36 6.00 -1.90
C GLN A 190 19.54 6.26 -0.96
N GLY A 191 20.19 5.19 -0.53
CA GLY A 191 21.33 5.29 0.37
C GLY A 191 22.16 4.01 0.43
N MET A 192 23.44 4.16 0.77
CA MET A 192 24.34 3.03 0.93
C MET A 192 24.15 2.35 2.28
N VAL A 193 24.10 1.01 2.26
CA VAL A 193 24.15 0.14 3.45
C VAL A 193 25.23 -0.90 3.18
N GLY A 194 26.37 -0.78 3.84
CA GLY A 194 27.58 -1.53 3.44
C GLY A 194 27.94 -1.25 1.99
N ASP A 195 28.07 -2.31 1.18
CA ASP A 195 28.40 -2.25 -0.23
C ASP A 195 27.15 -2.19 -1.15
N TYR A 196 25.94 -2.12 -0.58
CA TYR A 196 24.70 -2.14 -1.33
C TYR A 196 24.04 -0.77 -1.35
N GLU A 197 23.58 -0.37 -2.53
CA GLU A 197 22.68 0.75 -2.68
C GLU A 197 21.24 0.27 -2.44
N ILE A 198 20.57 0.87 -1.48
CA ILE A 198 19.18 0.60 -1.15
C ILE A 198 18.33 1.74 -1.66
N VAL A 199 17.34 1.40 -2.45
CA VAL A 199 16.31 2.32 -2.95
C VAL A 199 14.97 1.90 -2.34
N SER A 200 14.15 2.83 -1.91
CA SER A 200 12.90 2.53 -1.24
C SER A 200 11.76 3.48 -1.65
N SER A 201 10.57 3.25 -1.12
CA SER A 201 9.40 4.08 -1.42
C SER A 201 9.61 5.54 -1.01
N ALA A 202 9.09 6.46 -1.84
CA ALA A 202 9.10 7.89 -1.54
C ALA A 202 8.17 8.25 -0.36
N ALA A 203 8.34 9.42 0.21
CA ALA A 203 7.41 9.96 1.20
C ALA A 203 6.01 10.16 0.54
N ALA A 204 4.89 10.07 1.30
CA ALA A 204 4.79 9.90 2.76
C ALA A 204 5.03 8.44 3.27
N LEU A 205 5.42 7.51 2.41
CA LEU A 205 5.79 6.16 2.84
C LEU A 205 7.15 6.19 3.55
N PRO A 206 7.40 5.29 4.52
CA PRO A 206 8.56 5.39 5.41
C PRO A 206 9.85 4.80 4.82
N GLY A 207 10.03 4.83 3.49
CA GLY A 207 11.18 4.23 2.82
C GLY A 207 12.52 4.79 3.27
N VAL A 208 12.64 6.11 3.39
CA VAL A 208 13.87 6.77 3.86
C VAL A 208 14.19 6.40 5.33
N ALA A 209 13.17 6.29 6.18
CA ALA A 209 13.35 5.86 7.56
C ALA A 209 13.87 4.42 7.65
N LEU A 210 13.40 3.53 6.75
CA LEU A 210 13.91 2.18 6.63
C LEU A 210 15.40 2.17 6.23
N ILE A 211 15.77 2.96 5.21
CA ILE A 211 17.18 3.08 4.78
C ILE A 211 18.04 3.55 5.96
N ARG A 212 17.59 4.58 6.67
CA ARG A 212 18.32 5.10 7.82
C ARG A 212 18.48 4.06 8.92
N MET A 213 17.43 3.31 9.24
CA MET A 213 17.49 2.18 10.18
C MET A 213 18.53 1.14 9.74
N MET A 214 18.54 0.76 8.49
CA MET A 214 19.50 -0.21 7.95
C MET A 214 20.94 0.32 8.04
N GLN A 215 21.18 1.60 7.72
CA GLN A 215 22.48 2.24 7.88
C GLN A 215 22.98 2.22 9.34
N ASN A 216 22.10 2.53 10.27
CA ASN A 216 22.44 2.53 11.70
C ASN A 216 22.79 1.11 12.19
N LEU A 217 22.02 0.11 11.78
CA LEU A 217 22.27 -1.29 12.11
C LEU A 217 23.62 -1.79 11.54
N ASP A 218 23.91 -1.45 10.28
CA ASP A 218 25.16 -1.81 9.61
C ASP A 218 26.36 -1.14 10.30
N ASN A 219 26.31 0.18 10.48
CA ASN A 219 27.33 0.95 11.19
C ASN A 219 27.54 0.48 12.65
N GLY A 220 26.48 -0.03 13.28
CA GLY A 220 26.52 -0.63 14.61
C GLY A 220 27.07 -2.06 14.65
N GLY A 221 27.47 -2.63 13.52
CA GLY A 221 28.03 -3.98 13.42
C GLY A 221 26.99 -5.09 13.72
N ILE A 222 25.75 -4.93 13.23
CA ILE A 222 24.70 -5.94 13.45
C ILE A 222 25.07 -7.31 12.85
N SER A 223 25.90 -7.33 11.79
CA SER A 223 26.39 -8.56 11.16
C SER A 223 27.28 -9.41 12.04
N GLU A 224 27.88 -8.83 13.09
CA GLU A 224 28.73 -9.51 14.06
C GLU A 224 27.93 -10.10 15.23
N VAL A 225 26.63 -9.83 15.31
CA VAL A 225 25.74 -10.28 16.39
C VAL A 225 25.00 -11.53 15.94
N ASP A 226 24.96 -12.55 16.81
CA ASP A 226 24.22 -13.79 16.55
C ASP A 226 22.76 -13.49 16.14
N PRO A 227 22.29 -13.93 14.96
CA PRO A 227 20.91 -13.73 14.52
C PRO A 227 19.92 -14.29 15.55
N ASN A 228 18.84 -13.53 15.80
CA ASN A 228 17.80 -13.86 16.78
C ASN A 228 18.26 -13.95 18.25
N SER A 229 19.50 -13.58 18.56
CA SER A 229 19.92 -13.40 19.96
C SER A 229 19.17 -12.22 20.60
N VAL A 230 19.18 -12.17 21.94
CA VAL A 230 18.58 -11.05 22.69
C VAL A 230 19.19 -9.71 22.26
N GLU A 231 20.50 -9.69 22.04
CA GLU A 231 21.21 -8.49 21.59
C GLU A 231 20.79 -8.07 20.17
N HIS A 232 20.67 -9.04 19.25
CA HIS A 232 20.17 -8.77 17.90
C HIS A 232 18.75 -8.17 17.92
N ILE A 233 17.83 -8.81 18.65
CA ILE A 233 16.45 -8.33 18.78
C ILE A 233 16.42 -6.94 19.43
N ARG A 234 17.22 -6.70 20.46
CA ARG A 234 17.29 -5.40 21.13
C ARG A 234 17.71 -4.30 20.16
N ARG A 235 18.82 -4.49 19.42
CA ARG A 235 19.33 -3.50 18.46
C ARG A 235 18.32 -3.21 17.36
N VAL A 236 17.76 -4.25 16.74
CA VAL A 236 16.72 -4.07 15.69
C VAL A 236 15.52 -3.30 16.26
N SER A 237 15.08 -3.61 17.49
CA SER A 237 13.93 -2.93 18.11
C SER A 237 14.22 -1.46 18.44
N GLU A 238 15.43 -1.14 18.86
CA GLU A 238 15.84 0.25 19.13
C GLU A 238 15.91 1.08 17.86
N GLU A 239 16.51 0.54 16.78
CA GLU A 239 16.58 1.24 15.50
C GLU A 239 15.21 1.34 14.82
N TRP A 240 14.34 0.33 14.99
CA TRP A 240 12.96 0.41 14.55
C TRP A 240 12.20 1.56 15.21
N ALA A 241 12.36 1.74 16.53
CA ALA A 241 11.73 2.85 17.25
C ALA A 241 12.25 4.22 16.75
N GLY A 242 13.54 4.31 16.40
CA GLY A 242 14.10 5.49 15.74
C GLY A 242 13.50 5.76 14.36
N ALA A 243 13.36 4.74 13.54
CA ALA A 243 12.73 4.84 12.23
C ALA A 243 11.24 5.25 12.33
N GLU A 244 10.52 4.70 13.30
CA GLU A 244 9.13 5.09 13.57
C GLU A 244 9.03 6.56 13.98
N GLN A 245 9.97 7.06 14.78
CA GLN A 245 10.02 8.48 15.13
C GLN A 245 10.24 9.35 13.91
N ILE A 246 11.19 9.03 13.02
CA ILE A 246 11.41 9.74 11.76
C ILE A 246 10.11 9.77 10.94
N ALA A 247 9.47 8.61 10.79
CA ALA A 247 8.22 8.50 10.03
C ALA A 247 7.08 9.37 10.60
N GLN A 248 7.07 9.59 11.92
CA GLN A 248 6.03 10.39 12.57
C GLN A 248 6.32 11.90 12.60
N THR A 249 7.59 12.30 12.54
CA THR A 249 7.98 13.69 12.77
C THR A 249 8.58 14.40 11.56
N GLU A 250 9.14 13.64 10.60
CA GLU A 250 9.90 14.19 9.48
C GLU A 250 9.29 13.83 8.11
N LEU A 251 8.36 12.86 8.08
CA LEU A 251 7.68 12.47 6.86
C LEU A 251 6.27 13.03 6.81
N GLY A 252 5.83 13.34 5.60
CA GLY A 252 4.49 13.77 5.29
C GLY A 252 4.24 13.63 3.80
N ASP A 253 3.02 13.93 3.41
CA ASP A 253 2.65 13.95 2.01
C ASP A 253 3.39 15.10 1.30
N THR A 254 4.10 14.76 0.22
CA THR A 254 4.96 15.71 -0.51
C THR A 254 4.18 16.80 -1.24
N ASP A 255 2.88 16.66 -1.39
CA ASP A 255 2.02 17.73 -1.88
C ASP A 255 1.87 18.88 -0.85
N PHE A 256 2.17 18.62 0.41
CA PHE A 256 1.97 19.57 1.51
C PHE A 256 3.26 19.92 2.27
N VAL A 257 4.27 19.07 2.22
CA VAL A 257 5.53 19.25 2.96
C VAL A 257 6.75 18.84 2.14
N ASP A 258 7.83 19.58 2.27
CA ASP A 258 9.12 19.16 1.73
C ASP A 258 9.77 18.14 2.66
N VAL A 259 10.24 17.03 2.11
CA VAL A 259 10.98 16.00 2.86
C VAL A 259 12.42 15.99 2.41
N ASP A 260 13.33 16.33 3.31
CA ASP A 260 14.77 16.36 3.06
C ASP A 260 15.39 14.98 3.32
N TYR A 261 15.42 14.13 2.29
CA TYR A 261 16.01 12.80 2.36
C TYR A 261 17.50 12.82 2.72
N ASP A 262 18.25 13.81 2.24
CA ASP A 262 19.69 13.92 2.51
C ASP A 262 19.95 14.25 3.98
N ALA A 263 19.15 15.10 4.57
CA ALA A 263 19.24 15.40 6.00
C ALA A 263 18.91 14.15 6.85
N ILE A 264 17.86 13.41 6.50
CA ILE A 264 17.45 12.19 7.20
C ILE A 264 18.53 11.10 7.09
N LEU A 265 19.12 10.91 5.91
CA LEU A 265 20.16 9.91 5.66
C LEU A 265 21.56 10.36 6.13
N GLY A 266 21.72 11.62 6.46
CA GLY A 266 23.01 12.19 6.86
C GLY A 266 23.98 12.41 5.68
N ASN A 267 23.43 12.49 4.46
CA ASN A 267 24.20 12.74 3.23
C ASN A 267 24.41 14.24 2.95
N GLY A 268 23.77 15.12 3.74
CA GLY A 268 23.83 16.56 3.53
C GLY A 268 25.27 17.06 3.56
N SER A 269 25.69 17.75 2.51
CA SER A 269 26.97 18.46 2.39
C SER A 269 26.98 19.70 3.30
N GLY A 270 26.88 19.47 4.61
CA GLY A 270 27.20 20.45 5.60
C GLY A 270 28.69 20.73 5.54
N SER A 271 29.10 21.87 4.99
CA SER A 271 30.43 22.42 5.18
C SER A 271 30.61 22.78 6.67
N GLY A 272 30.91 21.78 7.48
CA GLY A 272 31.11 21.91 8.91
C GLY A 272 32.15 20.89 9.36
N ASN A 273 33.39 21.35 9.53
CA ASN A 273 34.53 20.79 10.25
C ASN A 273 34.46 19.30 10.61
N ALA A 274 35.32 18.56 9.94
CA ALA A 274 35.74 17.21 10.30
C ALA A 274 36.55 17.19 11.59
N ASP A 275 35.97 17.51 12.73
CA ASP A 275 36.51 17.33 14.08
C ASP A 275 35.38 17.59 15.12
N GLY A 276 34.26 16.90 15.03
CA GLY A 276 33.21 16.90 16.01
C GLY A 276 32.83 15.47 16.35
N GLU A 277 33.09 15.06 17.60
CA GLU A 277 32.48 13.86 18.19
C GLU A 277 30.98 13.87 17.83
N LYS A 278 30.52 12.78 17.18
CA LYS A 278 29.09 12.57 16.91
C LYS A 278 28.41 12.45 18.27
N GLU A 279 27.77 13.51 18.72
CA GLU A 279 26.82 13.39 19.82
C GLU A 279 25.77 12.38 19.38
N PRO A 280 25.53 11.31 20.16
CA PRO A 280 24.36 10.48 19.95
C PRO A 280 23.14 11.39 20.08
N LEU A 281 22.23 11.35 19.11
CA LEU A 281 20.92 11.99 19.24
C LEU A 281 20.40 11.69 20.63
N ALA A 282 20.22 12.75 21.44
CA ALA A 282 19.79 12.62 22.82
C ALA A 282 18.48 11.84 22.84
N MET A 283 18.55 10.59 23.27
CA MET A 283 17.37 9.77 23.52
C MET A 283 16.53 10.53 24.54
N GLY A 284 15.47 11.17 24.07
CA GLY A 284 14.42 11.59 24.95
C GLY A 284 14.02 10.39 25.79
N THR A 285 14.03 10.54 27.11
CA THR A 285 13.71 9.47 28.06
C THR A 285 12.45 8.74 27.60
N LEU A 286 12.63 7.55 27.02
CA LEU A 286 11.55 6.64 26.66
C LEU A 286 10.77 6.38 27.95
N ARG A 287 9.55 6.91 28.05
CA ARG A 287 8.61 6.42 29.05
C ARG A 287 8.38 4.94 28.74
N PRO A 288 8.56 4.02 29.67
CA PRO A 288 8.29 2.63 29.40
C PRO A 288 6.85 2.48 28.97
N VAL A 289 6.65 2.09 27.71
CA VAL A 289 5.34 1.70 27.19
C VAL A 289 5.02 0.38 27.88
N THR A 290 4.25 0.44 28.94
CA THR A 290 3.77 -0.77 29.59
C THR A 290 2.81 -1.46 28.61
N ALA A 291 2.91 -2.79 28.51
CA ALA A 291 2.09 -3.64 27.63
C ALA A 291 0.57 -3.38 27.74
N ARG A 292 0.12 -2.70 28.79
CA ARG A 292 -1.28 -2.28 28.96
C ARG A 292 -1.71 -1.15 28.03
N THR A 293 -0.80 -0.31 27.53
CA THR A 293 -1.14 0.83 26.65
C THR A 293 -1.37 0.37 25.20
N TRP A 294 -0.79 -0.75 24.81
CA TRP A 294 -1.01 -1.33 23.49
C TRP A 294 -2.40 -1.95 23.33
N ILE A 295 -2.96 -2.51 24.40
CA ILE A 295 -4.29 -3.16 24.37
C ILE A 295 -5.44 -2.15 24.42
N SER A 296 -5.22 -0.92 24.93
CA SER A 296 -6.30 0.07 25.10
C SER A 296 -6.44 1.08 23.96
N ARG A 297 -5.54 1.09 22.95
CA ARG A 297 -5.66 1.94 21.75
C ARG A 297 -5.91 1.16 20.47
N GLY A 298 -6.10 -0.13 20.56
CA GLY A 298 -6.34 -1.00 19.43
C GLY A 298 -7.80 -1.40 19.30
N THR A 299 -8.67 -0.53 18.84
CA THR A 299 -9.70 -1.01 17.91
C THR A 299 -8.96 -1.27 16.60
N PRO A 300 -8.98 -2.51 16.08
CA PRO A 300 -8.25 -2.81 14.86
C PRO A 300 -8.83 -1.94 13.73
N ARG A 301 -8.01 -1.09 13.13
CA ARG A 301 -8.36 -0.37 11.91
C ARG A 301 -8.77 -1.33 10.78
N THR A 302 -8.38 -2.59 10.86
CA THR A 302 -8.75 -3.68 9.94
C THR A 302 -10.24 -3.99 9.87
N SER A 303 -11.03 -3.75 10.91
CA SER A 303 -12.48 -4.04 10.88
C SER A 303 -13.29 -3.07 10.01
N ARG A 304 -12.79 -1.85 9.77
CA ARG A 304 -13.46 -0.87 8.90
C ARG A 304 -13.21 -1.12 7.42
N TRP A 305 -12.01 -1.48 7.03
CA TRP A 305 -11.68 -1.81 5.64
C TRP A 305 -12.55 -2.92 5.07
N TRP A 306 -12.86 -3.94 5.87
CA TRP A 306 -13.74 -5.02 5.47
C TRP A 306 -15.17 -4.56 5.16
N THR A 307 -15.71 -3.65 5.95
CA THR A 307 -17.09 -3.17 5.78
C THR A 307 -17.22 -2.26 4.56
N GLU A 308 -16.16 -1.62 4.14
CA GLU A 308 -16.16 -0.68 3.03
C GLU A 308 -15.84 -1.38 1.72
N THR A 309 -14.72 -2.06 1.60
CA THR A 309 -14.36 -2.81 0.39
C THR A 309 -15.45 -3.81 0.00
N ALA A 310 -16.08 -4.41 0.98
CA ALA A 310 -17.10 -5.42 0.77
C ALA A 310 -18.51 -4.88 0.48
N ARG A 311 -18.80 -3.60 0.69
CA ARG A 311 -20.04 -2.95 0.20
C ARG A 311 -20.02 -2.73 -1.31
N TRP A 312 -18.84 -2.74 -1.93
CA TRP A 312 -18.63 -2.48 -3.34
C TRP A 312 -18.84 -3.69 -4.25
N CYS A 313 -18.90 -4.87 -3.69
CA CYS A 313 -19.24 -6.08 -4.42
C CYS A 313 -20.76 -6.35 -4.44
N ARG A 314 -21.60 -5.31 -4.47
CA ARG A 314 -23.06 -5.43 -4.64
C ARG A 314 -23.52 -4.79 -5.91
#